data_ec0e92543080e9ac2887940713b84d0a
#
_entry.id   ec0e92543080e9ac2887940713b84d0a
#
_cell.length_a   1.000
_cell.length_b   1.000
_cell.length_c   1.000
_cell.angle_alpha   90.00
_cell.angle_beta   90.00
_cell.angle_gamma   90.00
#
_symmetry.space_group_name_H-M   'P 1'
#
loop_
_entity.id
_entity.type
_entity.pdbx_description
1 polymer ?
#
loop_
_entity_poly.entity_id
_entity_poly.type
_entity_poly.pdbx_seq_one_letter_code
_entity_poly.pdbx_strand_id
1 'polypeptide(L)'
;MKSSLAKNAIYKVILNVFNLLVPLFVGPYVAGLLTPELYGVYNRVYAEFQVFFIVGAFGIYNYGVREISKVRNDKKRFGSIFTSLFVIGILSNLLVTIFYIGYIILRGNGIDQYVYLVMIIQMVSNVFYIEFVNEAVENYRFIAIKTILIRILYLISIFAFVRKPTDVIIYSVVVSMTVLLNNLASFFYLKRQYKFDFTNVKILCHIMPLIVNLIFTNVELLYGQLDKVLLGAFVSDIAVTEYTLPTTLAGMLSTIPLSLITVAIPRLSKYIGENDRESYINTLKSTCRT
;
A
#
# COMPACT_ATOMS: atom_id res chain seq x y z
N MET A 1 -16.37 20.56 8.72
CA MET A 1 -15.92 21.55 7.71
C MET A 1 -15.66 20.81 6.42
N LYS A 2 -16.47 21.03 5.38
CA LYS A 2 -16.16 20.48 4.03
C LYS A 2 -14.92 21.21 3.52
N SER A 3 -13.77 20.54 3.43
CA SER A 3 -12.63 21.11 2.72
C SER A 3 -13.04 21.29 1.25
N SER A 4 -12.62 22.37 0.60
CA SER A 4 -12.96 22.56 -0.81
C SER A 4 -12.28 21.44 -1.62
N LEU A 5 -12.94 20.94 -2.67
CA LEU A 5 -12.42 19.90 -3.57
C LEU A 5 -10.98 20.21 -4.03
N ALA A 6 -10.69 21.49 -4.29
CA ALA A 6 -9.36 21.96 -4.66
C ALA A 6 -8.30 21.74 -3.57
N LYS A 7 -8.63 21.98 -2.28
CA LYS A 7 -7.71 21.73 -1.17
C LYS A 7 -7.40 20.23 -1.03
N ASN A 8 -8.42 19.38 -1.16
CA ASN A 8 -8.23 17.93 -1.12
C ASN A 8 -7.35 17.44 -2.26
N ALA A 9 -7.54 17.98 -3.47
CA ALA A 9 -6.69 17.66 -4.62
C ALA A 9 -5.23 18.07 -4.38
N ILE A 10 -4.97 19.25 -3.82
CA ILE A 10 -3.60 19.71 -3.49
C ILE A 10 -2.95 18.75 -2.48
N TYR A 11 -3.63 18.38 -1.38
CA TYR A 11 -3.09 17.43 -0.41
C TYR A 11 -2.77 16.08 -1.06
N LYS A 12 -3.62 15.59 -1.97
CA LYS A 12 -3.38 14.32 -2.67
C LYS A 12 -2.19 14.41 -3.61
N VAL A 13 -2.00 15.52 -4.32
CA VAL A 13 -0.83 15.76 -5.17
C VAL A 13 0.45 15.80 -4.33
N ILE A 14 0.47 16.57 -3.24
CA ILE A 14 1.64 16.63 -2.34
C ILE A 14 1.99 15.23 -1.81
N LEU A 15 0.99 14.47 -1.38
CA LEU A 15 1.15 13.10 -0.90
C LEU A 15 1.77 12.20 -1.96
N ASN A 16 1.27 12.26 -3.21
CA ASN A 16 1.78 11.46 -4.31
C ASN A 16 3.25 11.81 -4.64
N VAL A 17 3.59 13.10 -4.65
CA VAL A 17 4.97 13.56 -4.86
C VAL A 17 5.90 13.00 -3.77
N PHE A 18 5.52 13.09 -2.50
CA PHE A 18 6.32 12.52 -1.41
C PHE A 18 6.45 11.00 -1.49
N ASN A 19 5.38 10.31 -1.86
CA ASN A 19 5.42 8.85 -2.04
C ASN A 19 6.36 8.41 -3.17
N LEU A 20 6.57 9.26 -4.16
CA LEU A 20 7.48 8.99 -5.27
C LEU A 20 8.93 9.38 -4.92
N LEU A 21 9.13 10.53 -4.26
CA LEU A 21 10.47 11.03 -3.93
C LEU A 21 11.19 10.16 -2.89
N VAL A 22 10.48 9.67 -1.85
CA VAL A 22 11.13 8.92 -0.76
C VAL A 22 11.82 7.64 -1.26
N PRO A 23 11.20 6.76 -2.05
CA PRO A 23 11.89 5.61 -2.63
C PRO A 23 13.04 5.98 -3.56
N LEU A 24 12.94 7.12 -4.26
CA LEU A 24 13.99 7.61 -5.15
C LEU A 24 15.29 7.94 -4.41
N PHE A 25 15.21 8.42 -3.16
CA PHE A 25 16.38 8.67 -2.33
C PHE A 25 16.84 7.44 -1.56
N VAL A 26 15.90 6.70 -0.98
CA VAL A 26 16.23 5.54 -0.14
C VAL A 26 16.68 4.35 -0.96
N GLY A 27 16.06 4.09 -2.11
CA GLY A 27 16.38 2.94 -2.96
C GLY A 27 17.86 2.88 -3.36
N PRO A 28 18.41 3.92 -4.03
CA PRO A 28 19.83 3.96 -4.39
C PRO A 28 20.77 3.95 -3.19
N TYR A 29 20.41 4.63 -2.10
CA TYR A 29 21.23 4.64 -0.88
C TYR A 29 21.36 3.23 -0.29
N VAL A 30 20.24 2.52 -0.08
CA VAL A 30 20.25 1.19 0.53
C VAL A 30 20.86 0.16 -0.42
N ALA A 31 20.58 0.23 -1.72
CA ALA A 31 21.14 -0.66 -2.72
C ALA A 31 22.67 -0.45 -2.90
N GLY A 32 23.17 0.77 -2.72
CA GLY A 32 24.60 1.06 -2.75
C GLY A 32 25.33 0.74 -1.45
N LEU A 33 24.59 0.65 -0.33
CA LEU A 33 25.18 0.38 0.98
C LEU A 33 25.21 -1.10 1.32
N LEU A 34 24.09 -1.82 1.17
CA LEU A 34 23.99 -3.25 1.46
C LEU A 34 24.75 -4.05 0.40
N THR A 35 25.26 -5.24 0.77
CA THR A 35 25.79 -6.14 -0.24
C THR A 35 24.68 -6.55 -1.23
N PRO A 36 24.99 -6.75 -2.52
CA PRO A 36 23.99 -7.15 -3.51
C PRO A 36 23.21 -8.39 -3.10
N GLU A 37 23.87 -9.35 -2.44
CA GLU A 37 23.26 -10.55 -1.91
C GLU A 37 22.21 -10.23 -0.82
N LEU A 38 22.57 -9.44 0.19
CA LEU A 38 21.65 -9.10 1.29
C LEU A 38 20.50 -8.20 0.85
N TYR A 39 20.74 -7.32 -0.12
CA TYR A 39 19.66 -6.53 -0.70
C TYR A 39 18.70 -7.43 -1.52
N GLY A 40 19.23 -8.44 -2.20
CA GLY A 40 18.45 -9.47 -2.89
C GLY A 40 17.63 -10.32 -1.94
N VAL A 41 18.23 -10.81 -0.85
CA VAL A 41 17.54 -11.52 0.24
C VAL A 41 16.35 -10.70 0.74
N TYR A 42 16.56 -9.43 1.08
CA TYR A 42 15.46 -8.57 1.53
C TYR A 42 14.33 -8.48 0.50
N ASN A 43 14.66 -8.23 -0.78
CA ASN A 43 13.66 -8.05 -1.83
C ASN A 43 12.89 -9.35 -2.15
N ARG A 44 13.56 -10.50 -2.11
CA ARG A 44 12.92 -11.81 -2.27
C ARG A 44 11.97 -12.10 -1.10
N VAL A 45 12.48 -12.02 0.13
CA VAL A 45 11.68 -12.25 1.34
C VAL A 45 10.50 -11.28 1.40
N TYR A 46 10.72 -10.01 1.05
CA TYR A 46 9.65 -9.02 0.97
C TYR A 46 8.61 -9.37 -0.11
N ALA A 47 9.04 -9.88 -1.26
CA ALA A 47 8.12 -10.30 -2.31
C ALA A 47 7.25 -11.49 -1.87
N GLU A 48 7.84 -12.48 -1.23
CA GLU A 48 7.12 -13.63 -0.66
C GLU A 48 6.15 -13.19 0.45
N PHE A 49 6.61 -12.31 1.35
CA PHE A 49 5.76 -11.70 2.38
C PHE A 49 4.58 -10.94 1.77
N GLN A 50 4.78 -10.17 0.69
CA GLN A 50 3.71 -9.39 0.05
C GLN A 50 2.57 -10.25 -0.46
N VAL A 51 2.83 -11.48 -0.89
CA VAL A 51 1.75 -12.42 -1.28
C VAL A 51 0.82 -12.68 -0.09
N PHE A 52 1.38 -12.97 1.08
CA PHE A 52 0.58 -13.17 2.30
C PHE A 52 -0.10 -11.86 2.74
N PHE A 53 0.63 -10.75 2.70
CA PHE A 53 0.12 -9.44 3.13
C PHE A 53 -1.10 -8.99 2.31
N ILE A 54 -1.07 -9.16 0.99
CA ILE A 54 -2.17 -8.84 0.07
C ILE A 54 -3.38 -9.72 0.38
N VAL A 55 -3.19 -11.02 0.60
CA VAL A 55 -4.28 -11.93 0.98
C VAL A 55 -4.85 -11.55 2.35
N GLY A 56 -4.00 -11.20 3.32
CA GLY A 56 -4.42 -10.72 4.64
C GLY A 56 -5.21 -9.41 4.61
N ALA A 57 -4.85 -8.49 3.71
CA ALA A 57 -5.60 -7.24 3.49
C ALA A 57 -6.99 -7.46 2.88
N PHE A 58 -7.24 -8.63 2.29
CA PHE A 58 -8.54 -9.14 1.82
C PHE A 58 -9.31 -8.18 0.92
N GLY A 59 -8.63 -7.31 0.17
CA GLY A 59 -9.26 -6.34 -0.73
C GLY A 59 -10.11 -5.25 -0.04
N ILE A 60 -9.96 -5.08 1.27
CA ILE A 60 -10.79 -4.18 2.10
C ILE A 60 -10.64 -2.73 1.66
N TYR A 61 -9.46 -2.30 1.19
CA TYR A 61 -9.19 -0.89 0.92
C TYR A 61 -10.17 -0.27 -0.09
N ASN A 62 -10.14 -0.68 -1.35
CA ASN A 62 -10.97 -0.10 -2.41
C ASN A 62 -12.47 -0.34 -2.17
N TYR A 63 -12.81 -1.52 -1.69
CA TYR A 63 -14.18 -1.86 -1.31
C TYR A 63 -14.67 -0.99 -0.16
N GLY A 64 -13.88 -0.84 0.89
CA GLY A 64 -14.19 -0.05 2.08
C GLY A 64 -14.34 1.44 1.77
N VAL A 65 -13.44 2.01 0.96
CA VAL A 65 -13.58 3.40 0.49
C VAL A 65 -14.94 3.60 -0.18
N ARG A 66 -15.31 2.69 -1.09
CA ARG A 66 -16.58 2.79 -1.83
C ARG A 66 -17.80 2.66 -0.92
N GLU A 67 -17.84 1.66 -0.07
CA GLU A 67 -19.03 1.37 0.76
C GLU A 67 -19.20 2.41 1.89
N ILE A 68 -18.12 2.83 2.53
CA ILE A 68 -18.15 3.87 3.56
C ILE A 68 -18.55 5.24 2.96
N SER A 69 -18.05 5.58 1.76
CA SER A 69 -18.41 6.84 1.08
C SER A 69 -19.91 6.96 0.83
N LYS A 70 -20.59 5.86 0.48
CA LYS A 70 -22.05 5.83 0.25
C LYS A 70 -22.85 6.20 1.51
N VAL A 71 -22.34 5.86 2.69
CA VAL A 71 -23.05 6.00 3.97
C VAL A 71 -22.43 7.04 4.90
N ARG A 72 -21.52 7.87 4.41
CA ARG A 72 -20.76 8.83 5.25
C ARG A 72 -21.61 9.79 6.08
N ASN A 73 -22.85 10.05 5.67
CA ASN A 73 -23.79 10.91 6.37
C ASN A 73 -24.74 10.15 7.31
N ASP A 74 -24.79 8.83 7.23
CA ASP A 74 -25.63 7.96 8.08
C ASP A 74 -24.74 7.29 9.14
N LYS A 75 -24.69 7.87 10.34
CA LYS A 75 -23.83 7.38 11.43
C LYS A 75 -24.07 5.92 11.82
N LYS A 76 -25.32 5.44 11.72
CA LYS A 76 -25.68 4.07 12.11
C LYS A 76 -25.17 3.07 11.09
N ARG A 77 -25.45 3.29 9.80
CA ARG A 77 -24.95 2.44 8.71
C ARG A 77 -23.43 2.51 8.61
N PHE A 78 -22.84 3.70 8.79
CA PHE A 78 -21.40 3.89 8.82
C PHE A 78 -20.74 3.00 9.89
N GLY A 79 -21.21 3.06 11.15
CA GLY A 79 -20.69 2.25 12.25
C GLY A 79 -20.79 0.75 11.96
N SER A 80 -21.93 0.29 11.44
CA SER A 80 -22.15 -1.12 11.08
C SER A 80 -21.18 -1.62 10.00
N ILE A 81 -21.06 -0.89 8.87
CA ILE A 81 -20.15 -1.27 7.78
C ILE A 81 -18.69 -1.18 8.23
N PHE A 82 -18.31 -0.09 8.91
CA PHE A 82 -16.95 0.08 9.43
C PHE A 82 -16.56 -1.09 10.35
N THR A 83 -17.43 -1.44 11.31
CA THR A 83 -17.17 -2.55 12.24
C THR A 83 -17.12 -3.89 11.51
N SER A 84 -18.02 -4.12 10.54
CA SER A 84 -18.02 -5.35 9.75
C SER A 84 -16.70 -5.54 8.99
N LEU A 85 -16.24 -4.51 8.29
CA LEU A 85 -14.97 -4.56 7.55
C LEU A 85 -13.75 -4.68 8.48
N PHE A 86 -13.78 -4.02 9.63
CA PHE A 86 -12.72 -4.12 10.62
C PHE A 86 -12.63 -5.56 11.19
N VAL A 87 -13.75 -6.18 11.52
CA VAL A 87 -13.78 -7.58 12.01
C VAL A 87 -13.29 -8.55 10.92
N ILE A 88 -13.73 -8.37 9.66
CA ILE A 88 -13.23 -9.18 8.53
C ILE A 88 -11.71 -9.00 8.41
N GLY A 89 -11.20 -7.76 8.50
CA GLY A 89 -9.77 -7.48 8.44
C GLY A 89 -8.98 -8.16 9.55
N ILE A 90 -9.48 -8.16 10.79
CA ILE A 90 -8.85 -8.90 11.90
C ILE A 90 -8.81 -10.40 11.60
N LEU A 91 -9.93 -11.00 11.24
CA LEU A 91 -10.04 -12.44 11.00
C LEU A 91 -9.15 -12.90 9.84
N SER A 92 -9.16 -12.17 8.72
CA SER A 92 -8.32 -12.50 7.57
C SER A 92 -6.82 -12.36 7.89
N ASN A 93 -6.43 -11.28 8.58
CA ASN A 93 -5.03 -11.09 8.98
C ASN A 93 -4.54 -12.14 9.98
N LEU A 94 -5.36 -12.50 10.97
CA LEU A 94 -5.00 -13.56 11.92
C LEU A 94 -4.82 -14.90 11.21
N LEU A 95 -5.77 -15.27 10.35
CA LEU A 95 -5.68 -16.51 9.58
C LEU A 95 -4.41 -16.54 8.72
N VAL A 96 -4.16 -15.50 7.95
CA VAL A 96 -2.99 -15.43 7.07
C VAL A 96 -1.68 -15.36 7.87
N THR A 97 -1.67 -14.72 9.04
CA THR A 97 -0.49 -14.69 9.92
C THR A 97 -0.12 -16.10 10.40
N ILE A 98 -1.10 -16.95 10.70
CA ILE A 98 -0.85 -18.36 11.06
C ILE A 98 -0.18 -19.10 9.90
N PHE A 99 -0.70 -18.96 8.68
CA PHE A 99 -0.07 -19.56 7.49
C PHE A 99 1.33 -19.00 7.21
N TYR A 100 1.53 -17.69 7.42
CA TYR A 100 2.83 -17.05 7.26
C TYR A 100 3.86 -17.56 8.29
N ILE A 101 3.47 -17.74 9.54
CA ILE A 101 4.34 -18.35 10.57
C ILE A 101 4.70 -19.80 10.18
N GLY A 102 3.72 -20.58 9.72
CA GLY A 102 3.98 -21.93 9.18
C GLY A 102 4.98 -21.91 8.02
N TYR A 103 4.84 -20.95 7.12
CA TYR A 103 5.78 -20.75 6.00
C TYR A 103 7.20 -20.44 6.48
N ILE A 104 7.35 -19.55 7.49
CA ILE A 104 8.66 -19.22 8.09
C ILE A 104 9.34 -20.48 8.67
N ILE A 105 8.59 -21.34 9.37
CA ILE A 105 9.13 -22.57 9.96
C ILE A 105 9.65 -23.53 8.89
N LEU A 106 8.97 -23.59 7.73
CA LEU A 106 9.34 -24.50 6.63
C LEU A 106 10.49 -23.97 5.76
N ARG A 107 10.58 -22.66 5.58
CA ARG A 107 11.47 -22.02 4.61
C ARG A 107 12.58 -21.18 5.24
N GLY A 108 12.38 -20.69 6.46
CA GLY A 108 13.31 -19.77 7.09
C GLY A 108 14.62 -20.46 7.48
N ASN A 109 15.72 -19.99 6.90
CA ASN A 109 17.08 -20.41 7.23
C ASN A 109 18.00 -19.20 7.30
N GLY A 110 18.96 -19.24 8.22
CA GLY A 110 19.99 -18.22 8.30
C GLY A 110 19.42 -16.79 8.47
N ILE A 111 19.88 -15.86 7.64
CA ILE A 111 19.50 -14.45 7.70
C ILE A 111 18.06 -14.21 7.21
N ASP A 112 17.57 -15.02 6.28
CA ASP A 112 16.21 -14.96 5.75
C ASP A 112 15.19 -15.05 6.87
N GLN A 113 15.39 -15.99 7.80
CA GLN A 113 14.50 -16.20 8.93
C GLN A 113 14.30 -14.94 9.76
N TYR A 114 15.36 -14.18 10.01
CA TYR A 114 15.26 -12.93 10.78
C TYR A 114 14.49 -11.87 10.01
N VAL A 115 14.69 -11.77 8.69
CA VAL A 115 13.94 -10.83 7.85
C VAL A 115 12.45 -11.19 7.83
N TYR A 116 12.10 -12.48 7.66
CA TYR A 116 10.70 -12.95 7.76
C TYR A 116 10.07 -12.62 9.10
N LEU A 117 10.77 -12.88 10.22
CA LEU A 117 10.26 -12.61 11.56
C LEU A 117 9.99 -11.11 11.77
N VAL A 118 10.86 -10.24 11.29
CA VAL A 118 10.64 -8.79 11.36
C VAL A 118 9.40 -8.37 10.57
N MET A 119 9.12 -9.02 9.43
CA MET A 119 7.93 -8.70 8.63
C MET A 119 6.60 -9.07 9.30
N ILE A 120 6.60 -9.93 10.34
CA ILE A 120 5.41 -10.18 11.17
C ILE A 120 4.88 -8.86 11.77
N ILE A 121 5.76 -7.90 12.07
CA ILE A 121 5.36 -6.57 12.56
C ILE A 121 4.40 -5.90 11.56
N GLN A 122 4.65 -6.03 10.26
CA GLN A 122 3.77 -5.48 9.23
C GLN A 122 2.43 -6.24 9.17
N MET A 123 2.46 -7.58 9.30
CA MET A 123 1.22 -8.38 9.39
C MET A 123 0.35 -7.95 10.56
N VAL A 124 0.94 -7.85 11.76
CA VAL A 124 0.22 -7.37 12.95
C VAL A 124 -0.27 -5.94 12.75
N SER A 125 0.52 -5.08 12.12
CA SER A 125 0.13 -3.69 11.84
C SER A 125 -1.08 -3.59 10.92
N ASN A 126 -1.25 -4.56 10.00
CA ASN A 126 -2.35 -4.57 9.05
C ASN A 126 -3.72 -4.78 9.72
N VAL A 127 -3.77 -5.34 10.92
CA VAL A 127 -4.98 -5.39 11.77
C VAL A 127 -5.50 -3.98 12.09
N PHE A 128 -4.60 -3.00 12.20
CA PHE A 128 -4.92 -1.59 12.47
C PHE A 128 -5.12 -0.77 11.20
N TYR A 129 -5.11 -1.40 10.03
CA TYR A 129 -5.23 -0.72 8.76
C TYR A 129 -6.68 -0.29 8.48
N ILE A 130 -6.98 0.96 8.74
CA ILE A 130 -8.30 1.57 8.54
C ILE A 130 -8.23 2.87 7.71
N GLU A 131 -7.15 3.04 6.92
CA GLU A 131 -6.93 4.23 6.11
C GLU A 131 -8.06 4.48 5.08
N PHE A 132 -8.70 3.40 4.60
CA PHE A 132 -9.86 3.48 3.71
C PHE A 132 -11.00 4.34 4.27
N VAL A 133 -11.14 4.43 5.59
CA VAL A 133 -12.14 5.30 6.23
C VAL A 133 -11.77 6.77 6.07
N ASN A 134 -10.49 7.14 6.30
CA ASN A 134 -10.02 8.51 6.10
C ASN A 134 -10.22 8.97 4.66
N GLU A 135 -9.97 8.11 3.68
CA GLU A 135 -10.22 8.41 2.26
C GLU A 135 -11.71 8.55 1.96
N ALA A 136 -12.54 7.64 2.47
CA ALA A 136 -13.98 7.66 2.26
C ALA A 136 -14.66 8.93 2.79
N VAL A 137 -14.14 9.49 3.90
CA VAL A 137 -14.61 10.77 4.45
C VAL A 137 -13.86 11.98 3.91
N GLU A 138 -12.98 11.80 2.91
CA GLU A 138 -12.20 12.85 2.26
C GLU A 138 -11.27 13.63 3.21
N ASN A 139 -10.72 12.96 4.23
CA ASN A 139 -9.84 13.58 5.22
C ASN A 139 -8.37 13.63 4.74
N TYR A 140 -8.16 14.10 3.52
CA TYR A 140 -6.85 14.14 2.88
C TYR A 140 -5.81 15.01 3.60
N ARG A 141 -6.27 16.03 4.35
CA ARG A 141 -5.36 16.84 5.17
C ARG A 141 -4.66 15.99 6.24
N PHE A 142 -5.41 15.17 6.95
CA PHE A 142 -4.83 14.28 7.97
C PHE A 142 -3.92 13.25 7.32
N ILE A 143 -4.38 12.59 6.24
CA ILE A 143 -3.60 11.60 5.50
C ILE A 143 -2.25 12.20 5.07
N ALA A 144 -2.26 13.38 4.45
CA ALA A 144 -1.05 14.03 3.96
C ALA A 144 -0.08 14.39 5.10
N ILE A 145 -0.53 15.08 6.14
CA ILE A 145 0.32 15.49 7.26
C ILE A 145 0.93 14.27 7.95
N LYS A 146 0.10 13.29 8.30
CA LYS A 146 0.55 12.05 8.94
C LYS A 146 1.60 11.33 8.09
N THR A 147 1.31 11.11 6.81
CA THR A 147 2.19 10.36 5.92
C THR A 147 3.51 11.08 5.69
N ILE A 148 3.50 12.41 5.50
CA ILE A 148 4.71 13.21 5.35
C ILE A 148 5.59 13.11 6.60
N LEU A 149 5.01 13.28 7.79
CA LEU A 149 5.76 13.19 9.06
C LEU A 149 6.39 11.80 9.23
N ILE A 150 5.64 10.74 8.94
CA ILE A 150 6.16 9.37 9.05
C ILE A 150 7.23 9.09 7.98
N ARG A 151 7.09 9.62 6.76
CA ARG A 151 8.11 9.50 5.72
C ARG A 151 9.40 10.25 6.07
N ILE A 152 9.30 11.42 6.69
CA ILE A 152 10.48 12.15 7.20
C ILE A 152 11.15 11.32 8.32
N LEU A 153 10.38 10.80 9.25
CA LEU A 153 10.92 9.92 10.31
C LEU A 153 11.59 8.67 9.71
N TYR A 154 10.99 8.06 8.69
CA TYR A 154 11.57 6.95 7.94
C TYR A 154 12.92 7.31 7.32
N LEU A 155 13.01 8.46 6.61
CA LEU A 155 14.26 8.93 6.04
C LEU A 155 15.33 9.12 7.10
N ILE A 156 15.00 9.83 8.19
CA ILE A 156 15.92 10.03 9.31
C ILE A 156 16.39 8.68 9.89
N SER A 157 15.47 7.75 10.09
CA SER A 157 15.80 6.43 10.65
C SER A 157 16.70 5.61 9.72
N ILE A 158 16.45 5.63 8.41
CA ILE A 158 17.32 4.93 7.45
C ILE A 158 18.76 5.49 7.53
N PHE A 159 18.93 6.79 7.41
CA PHE A 159 20.28 7.40 7.43
C PHE A 159 20.97 7.33 8.81
N ALA A 160 20.18 7.25 9.89
CA ALA A 160 20.72 7.13 11.24
C ALA A 160 21.16 5.70 11.60
N PHE A 161 20.40 4.69 11.24
CA PHE A 161 20.57 3.33 11.71
C PHE A 161 21.14 2.37 10.68
N VAL A 162 20.85 2.55 9.37
CA VAL A 162 21.33 1.66 8.30
C VAL A 162 22.63 2.25 7.75
N ARG A 163 23.78 1.74 8.24
CA ARG A 163 25.10 2.31 7.93
C ARG A 163 26.13 1.29 7.47
N LYS A 164 25.88 0.00 7.68
CA LYS A 164 26.82 -1.07 7.34
C LYS A 164 26.26 -1.94 6.21
N PRO A 165 27.13 -2.55 5.40
CA PRO A 165 26.71 -3.47 4.34
C PRO A 165 25.87 -4.67 4.82
N THR A 166 25.93 -5.00 6.12
CA THR A 166 25.24 -6.13 6.76
C THR A 166 23.92 -5.74 7.45
N ASP A 167 23.52 -4.47 7.43
CA ASP A 167 22.38 -3.95 8.22
C ASP A 167 20.99 -4.27 7.60
N VAL A 168 20.86 -5.38 6.88
CA VAL A 168 19.59 -5.79 6.25
C VAL A 168 18.46 -6.00 7.26
N ILE A 169 18.76 -6.53 8.44
CA ILE A 169 17.77 -6.71 9.51
C ILE A 169 17.32 -5.35 10.05
N ILE A 170 18.27 -4.43 10.29
CA ILE A 170 17.96 -3.07 10.75
C ILE A 170 17.09 -2.33 9.71
N TYR A 171 17.45 -2.46 8.43
CA TYR A 171 16.64 -1.93 7.32
C TYR A 171 15.20 -2.48 7.37
N SER A 172 15.06 -3.80 7.51
CA SER A 172 13.75 -4.48 7.60
C SER A 172 12.93 -3.98 8.79
N VAL A 173 13.57 -3.79 9.96
CA VAL A 173 12.92 -3.24 11.17
C VAL A 173 12.44 -1.82 10.93
N VAL A 174 13.26 -0.93 10.37
CA VAL A 174 12.88 0.46 10.10
C VAL A 174 11.68 0.53 9.15
N VAL A 175 11.69 -0.27 8.08
CA VAL A 175 10.55 -0.37 7.15
C VAL A 175 9.29 -0.85 7.88
N SER A 176 9.38 -1.93 8.64
CA SER A 176 8.24 -2.54 9.32
C SER A 176 7.65 -1.63 10.41
N MET A 177 8.50 -0.95 11.18
CA MET A 177 8.08 0.03 12.18
C MET A 177 7.40 1.25 11.55
N THR A 178 7.86 1.68 10.37
CA THR A 178 7.22 2.77 9.63
C THR A 178 5.79 2.42 9.23
N VAL A 179 5.56 1.19 8.74
CA VAL A 179 4.21 0.70 8.41
C VAL A 179 3.33 0.62 9.66
N LEU A 180 3.88 0.10 10.77
CA LEU A 180 3.16 0.02 12.04
C LEU A 180 2.74 1.41 12.54
N LEU A 181 3.67 2.37 12.57
CA LEU A 181 3.37 3.74 12.99
C LEU A 181 2.31 4.40 12.12
N ASN A 182 2.37 4.19 10.80
CA ASN A 182 1.38 4.71 9.86
C ASN A 182 -0.03 4.19 10.15
N ASN A 183 -0.15 2.89 10.38
CA ASN A 183 -1.44 2.25 10.65
C ASN A 183 -1.98 2.62 12.03
N LEU A 184 -1.13 2.60 13.07
CA LEU A 184 -1.52 3.01 14.42
C LEU A 184 -1.96 4.48 14.49
N ALA A 185 -1.25 5.39 13.80
CA ALA A 185 -1.63 6.80 13.78
C ALA A 185 -3.03 7.00 13.19
N SER A 186 -3.36 6.31 12.07
CA SER A 186 -4.71 6.32 11.50
C SER A 186 -5.74 5.69 12.42
N PHE A 187 -5.40 4.56 13.05
CA PHE A 187 -6.30 3.86 13.95
C PHE A 187 -6.69 4.72 15.16
N PHE A 188 -5.72 5.28 15.87
CA PHE A 188 -6.01 6.12 17.04
C PHE A 188 -6.75 7.40 16.68
N TYR A 189 -6.44 7.99 15.53
CA TYR A 189 -7.14 9.18 15.05
C TYR A 189 -8.62 8.89 14.77
N LEU A 190 -8.91 7.83 14.02
CA LEU A 190 -10.29 7.47 13.65
C LEU A 190 -11.10 6.94 14.83
N LYS A 191 -10.49 6.16 15.73
CA LYS A 191 -11.15 5.66 16.94
C LYS A 191 -11.69 6.79 17.83
N ARG A 192 -11.06 7.98 17.82
CA ARG A 192 -11.54 9.16 18.55
C ARG A 192 -12.78 9.79 17.91
N GLN A 193 -12.98 9.61 16.61
CA GLN A 193 -14.06 10.25 15.85
C GLN A 193 -15.25 9.32 15.60
N TYR A 194 -15.00 8.05 15.39
CA TYR A 194 -15.98 7.04 15.02
C TYR A 194 -16.00 5.91 16.02
N LYS A 195 -17.21 5.52 16.42
CA LYS A 195 -17.42 4.39 17.34
C LYS A 195 -17.71 3.13 16.54
N PHE A 196 -17.22 2.00 17.03
CA PHE A 196 -17.59 0.68 16.53
C PHE A 196 -19.04 0.36 16.93
N ASP A 197 -19.80 -0.22 16.01
CA ASP A 197 -21.14 -0.72 16.27
C ASP A 197 -21.14 -2.26 16.08
N PHE A 198 -20.96 -2.97 17.18
CA PHE A 198 -20.95 -4.44 17.19
C PHE A 198 -22.35 -5.04 17.18
N THR A 199 -23.42 -4.25 17.27
CA THR A 199 -24.81 -4.75 17.32
C THR A 199 -25.32 -5.18 15.95
N ASN A 200 -24.80 -4.60 14.87
CA ASN A 200 -25.26 -4.83 13.49
C ASN A 200 -24.11 -5.26 12.56
N VAL A 201 -23.27 -6.17 13.02
CA VAL A 201 -22.14 -6.68 12.20
C VAL A 201 -22.68 -7.67 11.15
N LYS A 202 -22.39 -7.37 9.86
CA LYS A 202 -22.82 -8.18 8.71
C LYS A 202 -21.60 -8.63 7.93
N ILE A 203 -21.02 -9.79 8.27
CA ILE A 203 -19.80 -10.30 7.63
C ILE A 203 -20.10 -10.89 6.25
N LEU A 204 -21.08 -11.82 6.16
CA LEU A 204 -21.31 -12.64 4.98
C LEU A 204 -21.61 -11.84 3.70
N CYS A 205 -22.35 -10.73 3.82
CA CYS A 205 -22.70 -9.90 2.65
C CYS A 205 -21.47 -9.18 2.04
N HIS A 206 -20.37 -9.04 2.78
CA HIS A 206 -19.16 -8.38 2.30
C HIS A 206 -18.13 -9.36 1.73
N ILE A 207 -18.18 -10.67 2.08
CA ILE A 207 -17.14 -11.64 1.70
C ILE A 207 -17.00 -11.75 0.18
N MET A 208 -18.07 -12.04 -0.54
CA MET A 208 -18.00 -12.24 -1.99
C MET A 208 -17.53 -10.98 -2.74
N PRO A 209 -18.06 -9.77 -2.48
CA PRO A 209 -17.51 -8.54 -3.05
C PRO A 209 -16.04 -8.28 -2.71
N LEU A 210 -15.58 -8.64 -1.51
CA LEU A 210 -14.19 -8.50 -1.10
C LEU A 210 -13.27 -9.45 -1.85
N ILE A 211 -13.66 -10.72 -2.04
CA ILE A 211 -12.89 -11.69 -2.85
C ILE A 211 -12.74 -11.20 -4.29
N VAL A 212 -13.83 -10.74 -4.89
CA VAL A 212 -13.79 -10.17 -6.25
C VAL A 212 -12.84 -8.98 -6.30
N ASN A 213 -12.95 -8.06 -5.32
CA ASN A 213 -12.07 -6.90 -5.26
C ASN A 213 -10.61 -7.29 -5.02
N LEU A 214 -10.33 -8.27 -4.15
CA LEU A 214 -8.99 -8.79 -3.91
C LEU A 214 -8.32 -9.26 -5.21
N ILE A 215 -9.02 -10.05 -6.01
CA ILE A 215 -8.50 -10.59 -7.26
C ILE A 215 -8.24 -9.45 -8.26
N PHE A 216 -9.23 -8.61 -8.55
CA PHE A 216 -9.11 -7.60 -9.61
C PHE A 216 -8.15 -6.45 -9.29
N THR A 217 -7.98 -6.08 -8.01
CA THR A 217 -7.14 -4.93 -7.66
C THR A 217 -5.68 -5.28 -7.37
N ASN A 218 -5.36 -6.56 -7.15
CA ASN A 218 -4.01 -6.94 -6.72
C ASN A 218 -3.26 -7.85 -7.71
N VAL A 219 -3.87 -8.19 -8.86
CA VAL A 219 -3.22 -9.05 -9.87
C VAL A 219 -1.88 -8.48 -10.33
N GLU A 220 -1.81 -7.18 -10.62
CA GLU A 220 -0.58 -6.52 -11.07
C GLU A 220 0.51 -6.54 -9.98
N LEU A 221 0.12 -6.30 -8.73
CA LEU A 221 1.05 -6.36 -7.60
C LEU A 221 1.57 -7.78 -7.39
N LEU A 222 0.70 -8.79 -7.44
CA LEU A 222 1.08 -10.20 -7.32
C LEU A 222 2.03 -10.61 -8.44
N TYR A 223 1.74 -10.22 -9.67
CA TYR A 223 2.60 -10.52 -10.83
C TYR A 223 4.02 -9.97 -10.62
N GLY A 224 4.17 -8.70 -10.26
CA GLY A 224 5.48 -8.08 -10.02
C GLY A 224 6.24 -8.66 -8.81
N GLN A 225 5.56 -9.29 -7.86
CA GLN A 225 6.23 -10.00 -6.76
C GLN A 225 6.66 -11.42 -7.16
N LEU A 226 5.85 -12.12 -7.97
CA LEU A 226 6.18 -13.48 -8.42
C LEU A 226 7.51 -13.54 -9.19
N ASP A 227 7.83 -12.54 -10.01
CA ASP A 227 9.10 -12.47 -10.71
C ASP A 227 10.30 -12.56 -9.74
N LYS A 228 10.25 -11.81 -8.63
CA LYS A 228 11.32 -11.81 -7.62
C LYS A 228 11.40 -13.13 -6.86
N VAL A 229 10.25 -13.72 -6.55
CA VAL A 229 10.18 -15.03 -5.89
C VAL A 229 10.79 -16.10 -6.78
N LEU A 230 10.44 -16.11 -8.06
CA LEU A 230 10.98 -17.09 -9.03
C LEU A 230 12.48 -16.90 -9.26
N LEU A 231 12.95 -15.66 -9.43
CA LEU A 231 14.37 -15.37 -9.57
C LEU A 231 15.17 -15.82 -8.34
N GLY A 232 14.69 -15.54 -7.14
CA GLY A 232 15.36 -15.97 -5.91
C GLY A 232 15.33 -17.49 -5.70
N ALA A 233 14.24 -18.15 -6.11
CA ALA A 233 14.10 -19.61 -5.97
C ALA A 233 14.92 -20.41 -7.00
N PHE A 234 15.05 -19.92 -8.24
CA PHE A 234 15.63 -20.68 -9.35
C PHE A 234 16.99 -20.15 -9.82
N VAL A 235 17.37 -18.93 -9.46
CA VAL A 235 18.63 -18.31 -9.91
C VAL A 235 19.50 -17.94 -8.72
N SER A 236 19.27 -16.76 -8.09
CA SER A 236 20.03 -16.29 -6.91
C SER A 236 19.45 -15.00 -6.35
N ASP A 237 19.81 -14.64 -5.11
CA ASP A 237 19.47 -13.36 -4.51
C ASP A 237 20.15 -12.18 -5.21
N ILE A 238 21.33 -12.37 -5.80
CA ILE A 238 22.01 -11.37 -6.62
C ILE A 238 21.17 -11.04 -7.85
N ALA A 239 20.61 -12.06 -8.53
CA ALA A 239 19.70 -11.84 -9.66
C ALA A 239 18.43 -11.07 -9.27
N VAL A 240 17.92 -11.28 -8.06
CA VAL A 240 16.79 -10.47 -7.54
C VAL A 240 17.18 -9.01 -7.39
N THR A 241 18.41 -8.72 -6.95
CA THR A 241 18.93 -7.34 -6.85
C THR A 241 19.04 -6.70 -8.22
N GLU A 242 19.66 -7.39 -9.18
CA GLU A 242 19.84 -6.92 -10.56
C GLU A 242 18.51 -6.66 -11.26
N TYR A 243 17.48 -7.45 -10.97
CA TYR A 243 16.13 -7.26 -11.49
C TYR A 243 15.39 -6.12 -10.79
N THR A 244 15.51 -6.02 -9.45
CA THR A 244 14.73 -5.07 -8.65
C THR A 244 15.10 -3.62 -8.92
N LEU A 245 16.39 -3.31 -9.09
CA LEU A 245 16.86 -1.94 -9.30
C LEU A 245 16.31 -1.33 -10.60
N PRO A 246 16.50 -1.95 -11.78
CA PRO A 246 15.95 -1.41 -13.02
C PRO A 246 14.41 -1.36 -13.03
N THR A 247 13.73 -2.39 -12.51
CA THR A 247 12.26 -2.42 -12.50
C THR A 247 11.67 -1.37 -11.59
N THR A 248 12.31 -1.07 -10.45
CA THR A 248 11.89 0.02 -9.57
C THR A 248 12.03 1.38 -10.26
N LEU A 249 13.15 1.63 -10.93
CA LEU A 249 13.38 2.87 -11.68
C LEU A 249 12.41 2.99 -12.87
N ALA A 250 12.20 1.92 -13.62
CA ALA A 250 11.23 1.90 -14.71
C ALA A 250 9.80 2.18 -14.23
N GLY A 251 9.40 1.58 -13.09
CA GLY A 251 8.11 1.85 -12.45
C GLY A 251 7.94 3.30 -12.04
N MET A 252 8.99 3.93 -11.48
CA MET A 252 8.97 5.36 -11.15
C MET A 252 8.81 6.24 -12.38
N LEU A 253 9.53 5.95 -13.46
CA LEU A 253 9.42 6.69 -14.71
C LEU A 253 8.03 6.53 -15.34
N SER A 254 7.44 5.34 -15.26
CA SER A 254 6.10 5.05 -15.79
C SER A 254 4.99 5.81 -15.05
N THR A 255 5.21 6.24 -13.80
CA THR A 255 4.20 7.03 -13.06
C THR A 255 3.96 8.40 -13.67
N ILE A 256 4.93 8.98 -14.39
CA ILE A 256 4.81 10.30 -15.03
C ILE A 256 3.73 10.28 -16.13
N PRO A 257 3.84 9.46 -17.19
CA PRO A 257 2.80 9.40 -18.21
C PRO A 257 1.46 8.92 -17.68
N LEU A 258 1.43 7.97 -16.71
CA LEU A 258 0.20 7.52 -16.09
C LEU A 258 -0.53 8.64 -15.33
N SER A 259 0.20 9.59 -14.74
CA SER A 259 -0.41 10.75 -14.08
C SER A 259 -1.15 11.66 -15.06
N LEU A 260 -0.63 11.83 -16.28
CA LEU A 260 -1.28 12.60 -17.36
C LEU A 260 -2.58 11.92 -17.80
N ILE A 261 -2.55 10.60 -17.96
CA ILE A 261 -3.74 9.82 -18.32
C ILE A 261 -4.82 9.96 -17.24
N THR A 262 -4.47 9.84 -15.97
CA THR A 262 -5.45 9.98 -14.86
C THR A 262 -6.11 11.35 -14.80
N VAL A 263 -5.43 12.42 -15.19
CA VAL A 263 -6.00 13.78 -15.33
C VAL A 263 -6.91 13.90 -16.56
N ALA A 264 -6.61 13.18 -17.62
CA ALA A 264 -7.40 13.22 -18.87
C ALA A 264 -8.72 12.45 -18.76
N ILE A 265 -8.77 11.34 -17.99
CA ILE A 265 -9.95 10.46 -17.86
C ILE A 265 -11.25 11.23 -17.54
N PRO A 266 -11.34 12.13 -16.54
CA PRO A 266 -12.58 12.84 -16.24
C PRO A 266 -13.05 13.75 -17.40
N ARG A 267 -12.10 14.37 -18.13
CA ARG A 267 -12.41 15.21 -19.28
C ARG A 267 -12.94 14.37 -20.44
N LEU A 268 -12.28 13.26 -20.72
CA LEU A 268 -12.70 12.31 -21.78
C LEU A 268 -14.09 11.74 -21.45
N SER A 269 -14.35 11.36 -20.19
CA SER A 269 -15.66 10.87 -19.75
C SER A 269 -16.76 11.91 -19.93
N LYS A 270 -16.47 13.20 -19.67
CA LYS A 270 -17.40 14.30 -19.89
C LYS A 270 -17.77 14.43 -21.38
N TYR A 271 -16.77 14.44 -22.26
CA TYR A 271 -17.00 14.56 -23.71
C TYR A 271 -17.78 13.38 -24.29
N ILE A 272 -17.58 12.16 -23.76
CA ILE A 272 -18.41 11.01 -24.12
C ILE A 272 -19.87 11.25 -23.71
N GLY A 273 -20.12 11.77 -22.49
CA GLY A 273 -21.47 12.06 -22.00
C GLY A 273 -22.17 13.18 -22.79
N GLU A 274 -21.41 14.12 -23.32
CA GLU A 274 -21.90 15.24 -24.13
C GLU A 274 -21.96 14.92 -25.63
N ASN A 275 -21.57 13.70 -26.08
CA ASN A 275 -21.39 13.28 -27.48
C ASN A 275 -20.46 14.21 -28.31
N ASP A 276 -19.53 14.91 -27.64
CA ASP A 276 -18.55 15.79 -28.25
C ASP A 276 -17.32 14.99 -28.71
N ARG A 277 -17.44 14.38 -29.88
CA ARG A 277 -16.38 13.54 -30.46
C ARG A 277 -15.11 14.33 -30.82
N GLU A 278 -15.26 15.59 -31.23
CA GLU A 278 -14.12 16.42 -31.62
C GLU A 278 -13.23 16.76 -30.42
N SER A 279 -13.80 17.28 -29.34
CA SER A 279 -13.09 17.57 -28.10
C SER A 279 -12.49 16.32 -27.47
N TYR A 280 -13.17 15.17 -27.58
CA TYR A 280 -12.65 13.87 -27.13
C TYR A 280 -11.36 13.50 -27.88
N ILE A 281 -11.38 13.52 -29.22
CA ILE A 281 -10.23 13.17 -30.07
C ILE A 281 -9.08 14.15 -29.85
N ASN A 282 -9.35 15.45 -29.76
CA ASN A 282 -8.34 16.48 -29.54
C ASN A 282 -7.66 16.32 -28.17
N THR A 283 -8.43 16.03 -27.10
CA THR A 283 -7.90 15.77 -25.78
C THR A 283 -7.04 14.50 -25.76
N LEU A 284 -7.49 13.44 -26.43
CA LEU A 284 -6.76 12.18 -26.53
C LEU A 284 -5.44 12.37 -27.27
N LYS A 285 -5.45 13.08 -28.43
CA LYS A 285 -4.25 13.42 -29.20
C LYS A 285 -3.27 14.27 -28.39
N SER A 286 -3.76 15.28 -27.65
CA SER A 286 -2.89 16.12 -26.82
C SER A 286 -2.24 15.32 -25.68
N THR A 287 -3.01 14.44 -25.03
CA THR A 287 -2.48 13.58 -23.93
C THR A 287 -1.44 12.58 -24.44
N CYS A 288 -1.57 12.08 -25.66
CA CYS A 288 -0.59 11.15 -26.27
C CYS A 288 0.66 11.85 -26.84
N ARG A 289 0.62 13.16 -27.05
CA ARG A 289 1.78 13.93 -27.56
C ARG A 289 2.67 14.49 -26.46
N THR A 290 2.18 14.56 -25.24
CA THR A 290 2.92 15.02 -24.08
C THR A 290 3.68 13.88 -23.43
#